data_376bd72e981ad02ac50e79a70ce3f2de
#
_entry.id   376bd72e981ad02ac50e79a70ce3f2de
#
_cell.length_a   1.000
_cell.length_b   1.000
_cell.length_c   1.000
_cell.angle_alpha   90.00
_cell.angle_beta   90.00
_cell.angle_gamma   90.00
#
_symmetry.space_group_name_H-M   'P 1'
#
loop_
_entity.id
_entity.type
_entity.pdbx_description
1 polymer ?
#
loop_
_entity_poly.entity_id
_entity_poly.type
_entity_poly.pdbx_seq_one_letter_code
_entity_poly.pdbx_strand_id
1 'polypeptide(L)'
;MAANNQWINLKSGALYDLGPSVLFIEVIAADYCSRSTRPNFQAFDCDIFEYNKDFCIYVHTAIGYSLTGSIKEQCFFSLIDVGVNGKSKFYNFINNLLEDYSKAAAYETPKAKCSTLLVMTW
;
A
#
# COMPACT_ATOMS: atom_id res chain seq x y z
N MET A 1 -7.29 -2.70 10.12
CA MET A 1 -7.17 -1.45 9.34
C MET A 1 -8.52 -0.75 9.32
N ALA A 2 -8.58 0.50 9.66
CA ALA A 2 -9.83 1.28 9.71
C ALA A 2 -9.94 2.21 8.50
N ALA A 3 -11.14 2.26 7.91
CA ALA A 3 -11.60 3.27 6.96
C ALA A 3 -12.62 4.17 7.67
N ASN A 4 -13.07 5.27 7.05
CA ASN A 4 -14.00 6.21 7.69
C ASN A 4 -15.33 5.57 8.12
N ASN A 5 -15.81 4.56 7.40
CA ASN A 5 -17.12 3.95 7.61
C ASN A 5 -17.07 2.55 8.23
N GLN A 6 -15.97 1.81 8.07
CA GLN A 6 -15.84 0.41 8.52
C GLN A 6 -14.40 0.05 8.82
N TRP A 7 -14.16 -1.04 9.55
CA TRP A 7 -12.81 -1.59 9.67
C TRP A 7 -12.71 -3.00 9.09
N ILE A 8 -11.54 -3.31 8.58
CA ILE A 8 -11.23 -4.54 7.86
C ILE A 8 -10.24 -5.36 8.68
N ASN A 9 -10.56 -6.62 8.93
CA ASN A 9 -9.59 -7.56 9.45
C ASN A 9 -8.73 -8.08 8.30
N LEU A 10 -7.48 -7.65 8.22
CA LEU A 10 -6.58 -7.99 7.10
C LEU A 10 -6.24 -9.48 6.99
N LYS A 11 -6.43 -10.27 8.04
CA LYS A 11 -6.20 -11.72 7.99
C LYS A 11 -7.36 -12.49 7.38
N SER A 12 -8.58 -12.10 7.71
CA SER A 12 -9.80 -12.81 7.28
C SER A 12 -10.51 -12.13 6.12
N GLY A 13 -10.20 -10.87 5.82
CA GLY A 13 -10.95 -10.03 4.88
C GLY A 13 -12.33 -9.60 5.40
N ALA A 14 -12.66 -9.93 6.65
CA ALA A 14 -13.96 -9.61 7.23
C ALA A 14 -14.10 -8.12 7.51
N LEU A 15 -15.29 -7.58 7.24
CA LEU A 15 -15.66 -6.19 7.45
C LEU A 15 -16.51 -6.09 8.72
N TYR A 16 -16.30 -5.01 9.46
CA TYR A 16 -17.03 -4.73 10.69
C TYR A 16 -17.38 -3.24 10.73
N ASP A 17 -18.51 -2.94 11.33
CA ASP A 17 -18.93 -1.55 11.54
C ASP A 17 -18.09 -0.90 12.65
N LEU A 18 -17.89 0.40 12.54
CA LEU A 18 -17.25 1.21 13.59
C LEU A 18 -18.22 1.34 14.76
N GLY A 19 -17.90 0.68 15.87
CA GLY A 19 -18.68 0.76 17.10
C GLY A 19 -17.95 1.58 18.16
N PRO A 20 -18.68 2.08 19.18
CA PRO A 20 -18.10 2.92 20.24
C PRO A 20 -17.08 2.17 21.13
N SER A 21 -17.04 0.85 21.04
CA SER A 21 -16.11 0.00 21.78
C SER A 21 -14.78 -0.24 21.10
N VAL A 22 -14.61 0.21 19.85
CA VAL A 22 -13.39 -0.02 19.05
C VAL A 22 -12.73 1.32 18.76
N LEU A 23 -11.57 1.54 19.34
CA LEU A 23 -10.76 2.74 19.12
C LEU A 23 -9.65 2.42 18.13
N PHE A 24 -9.62 3.16 17.03
CA PHE A 24 -8.50 3.17 16.10
C PHE A 24 -7.74 4.48 16.24
N ILE A 25 -6.42 4.40 16.31
CA ILE A 25 -5.53 5.56 16.37
C ILE A 25 -5.28 6.11 14.98
N GLU A 26 -5.30 5.22 13.97
CA GLU A 26 -5.00 5.54 12.57
C GLU A 26 -6.18 5.09 11.71
N VAL A 27 -6.60 5.95 10.79
CA VAL A 27 -7.74 5.73 9.88
C VAL A 27 -7.34 6.11 8.46
N ILE A 28 -7.76 5.35 7.48
CA ILE A 28 -7.63 5.72 6.07
C ILE A 28 -8.68 6.77 5.74
N ALA A 29 -8.28 7.87 5.10
CA ALA A 29 -9.16 8.98 4.70
C ALA A 29 -10.08 8.61 3.51
N ALA A 30 -10.63 7.42 3.51
CA ALA A 30 -11.55 6.95 2.47
C ALA A 30 -12.62 6.01 3.05
N ASP A 31 -13.79 6.01 2.42
CA ASP A 31 -14.85 5.07 2.72
C ASP A 31 -14.60 3.75 1.99
N TYR A 32 -14.78 2.64 2.69
CA TYR A 32 -14.78 1.34 2.04
C TYR A 32 -16.12 1.10 1.34
N CYS A 33 -16.08 0.74 0.06
CA CYS A 33 -17.24 0.34 -0.72
C CYS A 33 -16.92 -0.88 -1.58
N SER A 34 -17.50 -2.03 -1.25
CA SER A 34 -17.26 -3.31 -1.94
C SER A 34 -17.73 -3.32 -3.41
N ARG A 35 -18.65 -2.42 -3.77
CA ARG A 35 -19.18 -2.30 -5.13
C ARG A 35 -18.53 -1.19 -5.95
N SER A 36 -17.55 -0.49 -5.37
CA SER A 36 -16.86 0.59 -6.08
C SER A 36 -16.05 0.05 -7.26
N THR A 37 -16.22 0.66 -8.41
CA THR A 37 -15.39 0.44 -9.58
C THR A 37 -14.25 1.46 -9.59
N ARG A 38 -13.10 1.09 -10.13
CA ARG A 38 -11.91 1.95 -10.16
C ARG A 38 -11.30 2.07 -11.57
N PRO A 39 -12.08 2.44 -12.60
CA PRO A 39 -11.61 2.39 -13.98
C PRO A 39 -10.38 3.28 -14.21
N ASN A 40 -10.36 4.49 -13.65
CA ASN A 40 -9.23 5.40 -13.81
C ASN A 40 -7.96 4.87 -13.13
N PHE A 41 -8.08 4.27 -11.95
CA PHE A 41 -6.93 3.65 -11.28
C PHE A 41 -6.44 2.42 -12.03
N GLN A 42 -7.33 1.60 -12.57
CA GLN A 42 -6.95 0.44 -13.37
C GLN A 42 -6.24 0.83 -14.66
N ALA A 43 -6.69 1.88 -15.35
CA ALA A 43 -6.00 2.41 -16.53
C ALA A 43 -4.60 2.93 -16.17
N PHE A 44 -4.49 3.73 -15.12
CA PHE A 44 -3.22 4.24 -14.61
C PHE A 44 -2.25 3.12 -14.21
N ASP A 45 -2.75 2.08 -13.55
CA ASP A 45 -2.01 0.89 -13.14
C ASP A 45 -1.46 0.13 -14.36
N CYS A 46 -2.31 -0.09 -15.37
CA CYS A 46 -1.91 -0.73 -16.61
C CYS A 46 -0.83 0.07 -17.34
N ASP A 47 -0.97 1.40 -17.40
CA ASP A 47 0.01 2.27 -18.07
C ASP A 47 1.36 2.25 -17.35
N ILE A 48 1.36 2.36 -16.01
CA ILE A 48 2.61 2.37 -15.22
C ILE A 48 3.32 1.01 -15.31
N PHE A 49 2.57 -0.09 -15.27
CA PHE A 49 3.17 -1.43 -15.29
C PHE A 49 3.27 -2.03 -16.71
N GLU A 50 3.16 -1.20 -17.75
CA GLU A 50 3.30 -1.58 -19.16
C GLU A 50 2.48 -2.84 -19.50
N TYR A 51 1.26 -2.95 -18.94
CA TYR A 51 0.36 -4.10 -19.09
C TYR A 51 0.94 -5.45 -18.60
N ASN A 52 2.03 -5.42 -17.82
CA ASN A 52 2.61 -6.62 -17.21
C ASN A 52 1.78 -7.03 -15.98
N LYS A 53 0.90 -8.00 -16.16
CA LYS A 53 -0.03 -8.47 -15.11
C LYS A 53 0.69 -9.08 -13.89
N ASP A 54 1.74 -9.83 -14.13
CA ASP A 54 2.47 -10.51 -13.03
C ASP A 54 3.18 -9.49 -12.17
N PHE A 55 3.75 -8.46 -12.80
CA PHE A 55 4.38 -7.36 -12.09
C PHE A 55 3.37 -6.51 -11.32
N CYS A 56 2.21 -6.23 -11.90
CA CYS A 56 1.10 -5.54 -11.22
C CYS A 56 0.66 -6.32 -9.97
N ILE A 57 0.44 -7.64 -10.08
CA ILE A 57 0.09 -8.50 -8.95
C ILE A 57 1.18 -8.48 -7.87
N TYR A 58 2.44 -8.53 -8.26
CA TYR A 58 3.56 -8.46 -7.33
C TYR A 58 3.57 -7.15 -6.54
N VAL A 59 3.43 -6.01 -7.23
CA VAL A 59 3.39 -4.69 -6.57
C VAL A 59 2.21 -4.56 -5.62
N HIS A 60 1.02 -4.98 -6.03
CA HIS A 60 -0.17 -4.97 -5.18
C HIS A 60 -0.01 -5.89 -3.96
N THR A 61 0.64 -7.04 -4.13
CA THR A 61 0.96 -7.95 -3.02
C THR A 61 1.93 -7.30 -2.04
N ALA A 62 2.97 -6.61 -2.54
CA ALA A 62 3.93 -5.89 -1.71
C ALA A 62 3.28 -4.77 -0.89
N ILE A 63 2.36 -3.99 -1.51
CA ILE A 63 1.56 -2.99 -0.80
C ILE A 63 0.68 -3.65 0.27
N GLY A 64 -0.03 -4.71 -0.10
CA GLY A 64 -0.86 -5.48 0.83
C GLY A 64 -0.06 -6.03 2.02
N TYR A 65 1.13 -6.56 1.77
CA TYR A 65 2.04 -7.01 2.83
C TYR A 65 2.44 -5.86 3.76
N SER A 66 2.78 -4.69 3.20
CA SER A 66 3.16 -3.50 3.97
C SER A 66 2.04 -3.03 4.92
N LEU A 67 0.77 -3.24 4.56
CA LEU A 67 -0.39 -2.91 5.40
C LEU A 67 -0.59 -3.85 6.58
N THR A 68 -0.05 -5.06 6.54
CA THR A 68 -0.28 -6.06 7.59
C THR A 68 0.49 -5.80 8.89
N GLY A 69 1.51 -4.96 8.85
CA GLY A 69 2.46 -4.78 9.95
C GLY A 69 3.29 -6.04 10.26
N SER A 70 3.25 -7.04 9.39
CA SER A 70 4.06 -8.25 9.55
C SER A 70 5.52 -7.98 9.24
N ILE A 71 6.40 -8.44 10.12
CA ILE A 71 7.86 -8.35 9.93
C ILE A 71 8.49 -9.71 9.62
N LYS A 72 7.70 -10.72 9.27
CA LYS A 72 8.19 -12.10 9.08
C LYS A 72 9.26 -12.18 8.00
N GLU A 73 9.08 -11.47 6.89
CA GLU A 73 10.00 -11.48 5.75
C GLU A 73 11.23 -10.58 5.95
N GLN A 74 11.23 -9.73 6.99
CA GLN A 74 12.34 -8.80 7.30
C GLN A 74 12.86 -8.04 6.08
N CYS A 75 11.97 -7.59 5.20
CA CYS A 75 12.28 -6.95 3.94
C CYS A 75 11.73 -5.53 3.86
N PHE A 76 12.25 -4.74 2.94
CA PHE A 76 11.65 -3.50 2.47
C PHE A 76 11.61 -3.49 0.94
N PHE A 77 10.71 -2.70 0.38
CA PHE A 77 10.55 -2.57 -1.06
C PHE A 77 11.22 -1.28 -1.53
N SER A 78 12.03 -1.37 -2.58
CA SER A 78 12.66 -0.22 -3.21
C SER A 78 12.15 -0.07 -4.64
N LEU A 79 11.66 1.12 -4.97
CA LEU A 79 11.18 1.47 -6.32
C LEU A 79 12.34 2.07 -7.10
N ILE A 80 12.94 1.28 -8.00
CA ILE A 80 14.11 1.69 -8.80
C ILE A 80 13.71 1.71 -10.28
N ASP A 81 14.08 2.77 -10.99
CA ASP A 81 13.94 2.86 -12.44
C ASP A 81 14.80 3.97 -13.03
N VAL A 82 14.96 3.95 -14.36
CA VAL A 82 15.87 4.82 -15.13
C VAL A 82 15.15 6.04 -15.74
N GLY A 83 13.83 6.20 -15.55
CA GLY A 83 13.06 7.23 -16.26
C GLY A 83 11.91 7.90 -15.52
N VAL A 84 11.23 8.82 -16.21
CA VAL A 84 10.03 9.54 -15.72
C VAL A 84 8.78 8.74 -16.08
N ASN A 85 8.52 7.66 -15.40
CA ASN A 85 7.46 6.68 -15.74
C ASN A 85 6.36 6.56 -14.66
N GLY A 86 6.12 7.59 -13.90
CA GLY A 86 4.96 7.63 -12.98
C GLY A 86 5.20 7.08 -11.59
N LYS A 87 6.38 6.54 -11.21
CA LYS A 87 6.69 6.03 -9.85
C LYS A 87 6.32 7.00 -8.74
N SER A 88 6.73 8.25 -8.86
CA SER A 88 6.42 9.27 -7.85
C SER A 88 4.93 9.53 -7.74
N LYS A 89 4.18 9.46 -8.85
CA LYS A 89 2.72 9.59 -8.84
C LYS A 89 2.06 8.40 -8.14
N PHE A 90 2.53 7.19 -8.43
CA PHE A 90 2.05 5.97 -7.79
C PHE A 90 2.34 5.98 -6.28
N TYR A 91 3.58 6.29 -5.90
CA TYR A 91 3.95 6.42 -4.49
C TYR A 91 3.10 7.46 -3.76
N ASN A 92 2.95 8.67 -4.35
CA ASN A 92 2.14 9.72 -3.75
C ASN A 92 0.66 9.34 -3.64
N PHE A 93 0.13 8.59 -4.63
CA PHE A 93 -1.23 8.08 -4.57
C PHE A 93 -1.41 7.12 -3.38
N ILE A 94 -0.51 6.14 -3.24
CA ILE A 94 -0.55 5.19 -2.12
C ILE A 94 -0.38 5.92 -0.78
N ASN A 95 0.56 6.85 -0.71
CA ASN A 95 0.82 7.63 0.51
C ASN A 95 -0.39 8.46 0.93
N ASN A 96 -1.04 9.14 -0.02
CA ASN A 96 -2.24 9.92 0.24
C ASN A 96 -3.44 9.05 0.61
N LEU A 97 -3.56 7.84 0.02
CA LEU A 97 -4.61 6.90 0.36
C LEU A 97 -4.45 6.38 1.79
N LEU A 98 -3.23 6.07 2.19
CA LEU A 98 -2.92 5.50 3.49
C LEU A 98 -2.88 6.54 4.61
N GLU A 99 -2.61 7.80 4.30
CA GLU A 99 -2.58 8.95 5.20
C GLU A 99 -1.91 8.63 6.55
N ASP A 100 -2.67 8.41 7.61
CA ASP A 100 -2.14 8.13 8.95
C ASP A 100 -1.29 6.84 9.04
N TYR A 101 -1.57 5.86 8.19
CA TYR A 101 -0.78 4.62 8.10
C TYR A 101 0.55 4.80 7.37
N SER A 102 0.75 5.95 6.72
CA SER A 102 1.96 6.25 5.94
C SER A 102 2.79 7.33 6.62
N LYS A 103 4.06 7.04 6.86
CA LYS A 103 5.00 8.02 7.44
C LYS A 103 6.31 8.00 6.69
N ALA A 104 6.84 9.19 6.36
CA ALA A 104 8.16 9.32 5.82
C ALA A 104 9.21 8.96 6.88
N ALA A 105 10.09 8.03 6.56
CA ALA A 105 11.25 7.70 7.38
C ALA A 105 12.49 8.50 6.93
N ALA A 106 13.39 8.81 7.85
CA ALA A 106 14.66 9.42 7.51
C ALA A 106 15.49 8.49 6.61
N TYR A 107 16.24 9.05 5.66
CA TYR A 107 17.06 8.28 4.69
C TYR A 107 18.06 7.31 5.36
N GLU A 108 18.52 7.63 6.54
CA GLU A 108 19.45 6.80 7.31
C GLU A 108 18.80 5.52 7.90
N THR A 109 17.46 5.50 8.02
CA THR A 109 16.73 4.42 8.67
C THR A 109 16.90 3.05 8.00
N PRO A 110 16.87 2.93 6.66
CA PRO A 110 17.07 1.65 5.97
C PRO A 110 18.48 1.09 6.08
N LYS A 111 19.49 1.96 6.24
CA LYS A 111 20.90 1.54 6.31
C LYS A 111 21.24 0.75 7.58
N ALA A 112 20.48 0.95 8.65
CA ALA A 112 20.89 0.48 9.97
C ALA A 112 20.51 -0.97 10.28
N LYS A 113 19.54 -1.60 9.60
CA LYS A 113 18.93 -2.87 10.07
C LYS A 113 18.42 -3.85 9.01
N CYS A 114 18.64 -3.66 7.71
CA CYS A 114 18.06 -4.57 6.73
C CYS A 114 19.03 -5.66 6.26
N SER A 115 18.66 -6.92 6.48
CA SER A 115 19.38 -8.09 6.00
C SER A 115 18.95 -8.54 4.59
N THR A 116 17.78 -8.11 4.11
CA THR A 116 17.25 -8.52 2.81
C THR A 116 16.58 -7.33 2.12
N LEU A 117 17.11 -6.96 0.95
CA LEU A 117 16.59 -5.93 0.08
C LEU A 117 15.78 -6.61 -1.04
N LEU A 118 14.48 -6.40 -1.08
CA LEU A 118 13.67 -6.71 -2.26
C LEU A 118 13.59 -5.46 -3.14
N VAL A 119 14.19 -5.53 -4.33
CA VAL A 119 14.25 -4.43 -5.28
C VAL A 119 13.20 -4.65 -6.34
N MET A 120 12.29 -3.70 -6.52
CA MET A 120 11.38 -3.64 -7.66
C MET A 120 12.02 -2.79 -8.73
N THR A 121 12.28 -3.39 -9.91
CA THR A 121 12.72 -2.68 -11.11
C THR A 121 11.58 -2.67 -12.12
N TRP A 122 11.35 -1.51 -12.70
CA TRP A 122 10.34 -1.28 -13.76
C TRP A 122 10.99 -1.40 -15.14
#